data_73974a563c0c0e46304d1e1cfb130a75
#
_entry.id   73974a563c0c0e46304d1e1cfb130a75
#
_cell.length_a   1.000
_cell.length_b   1.000
_cell.length_c   1.000
_cell.angle_alpha   90.00
_cell.angle_beta   90.00
_cell.angle_gamma   90.00
#
_symmetry.space_group_name_H-M   'P 1'
#
loop_
_entity.id
_entity.type
_entity.pdbx_description
1 polymer ?
#
loop_
_entity_poly.entity_id
_entity_poly.type
_entity_poly.pdbx_seq_one_letter_code
_entity_poly.pdbx_strand_id
1 'polypeptide(L)'
;FMKKLGDSFEEMCKTDTGWELFQYFSDNDHNATFQRSYEENSINGDGTHVININTKIQDEIPTTLGNDSKWSPLWISVGHEMAHRMDYYENGDVYCNRRNFGGEKRTEIFATHMENRMRAEAGLPLRTFYNKNNPATQLLQHFEFNIGNVTHRRFLPYSLFMKEKVYPMPYHYYKRP
;
A
#
# COMPACT_ATOMS: atom_id res chain seq x y z
N PHE A 1 -4.25 -16.27 -15.45
CA PHE A 1 -3.38 -15.23 -14.93
C PHE A 1 -3.62 -13.91 -15.65
N MET A 2 -3.37 -13.82 -16.96
CA MET A 2 -3.46 -12.57 -17.73
C MET A 2 -4.83 -11.87 -17.60
N LYS A 3 -5.94 -12.63 -17.68
CA LYS A 3 -7.27 -12.05 -17.48
C LYS A 3 -7.41 -11.38 -16.12
N LYS A 4 -7.07 -12.10 -15.02
CA LYS A 4 -7.16 -11.54 -13.65
C LYS A 4 -6.24 -10.34 -13.43
N LEU A 5 -5.07 -10.33 -14.07
CA LEU A 5 -4.15 -9.20 -14.02
C LEU A 5 -4.73 -7.99 -14.77
N GLY A 6 -5.29 -8.18 -15.96
CA GLY A 6 -5.98 -7.15 -16.72
C GLY A 6 -7.17 -6.56 -15.94
N ASP A 7 -8.05 -7.43 -15.42
CA ASP A 7 -9.17 -7.01 -14.55
C ASP A 7 -8.66 -6.19 -13.34
N SER A 8 -7.49 -6.55 -12.77
CA SER A 8 -6.88 -5.81 -11.66
C SER A 8 -6.38 -4.43 -12.07
N PHE A 9 -5.79 -4.27 -13.25
CA PHE A 9 -5.40 -2.97 -13.77
C PHE A 9 -6.61 -2.07 -14.03
N GLU A 10 -7.68 -2.62 -14.60
CA GLU A 10 -8.92 -1.87 -14.83
C GLU A 10 -9.51 -1.34 -13.52
N GLU A 11 -9.56 -2.16 -12.46
CA GLU A 11 -10.04 -1.73 -11.14
C GLU A 11 -9.09 -0.70 -10.48
N MET A 12 -7.79 -0.95 -10.54
CA MET A 12 -6.78 -0.06 -9.97
C MET A 12 -6.84 1.33 -10.61
N CYS A 13 -6.95 1.39 -11.95
CA CYS A 13 -6.99 2.65 -12.71
C CYS A 13 -8.29 3.46 -12.51
N LYS A 14 -9.29 2.94 -11.79
CA LYS A 14 -10.44 3.74 -11.34
C LYS A 14 -10.11 4.66 -10.17
N THR A 15 -8.95 4.50 -9.57
CA THR A 15 -8.42 5.36 -8.52
C THR A 15 -7.34 6.28 -9.10
N ASP A 16 -7.25 7.51 -8.61
CA ASP A 16 -6.23 8.47 -9.07
C ASP A 16 -4.81 7.93 -8.81
N THR A 17 -4.60 7.37 -7.61
CA THR A 17 -3.30 6.78 -7.25
C THR A 17 -2.95 5.56 -8.10
N GLY A 18 -3.91 4.71 -8.39
CA GLY A 18 -3.68 3.53 -9.25
C GLY A 18 -3.38 3.94 -10.69
N TRP A 19 -4.05 4.99 -11.17
CA TRP A 19 -3.74 5.58 -12.48
C TRP A 19 -2.35 6.20 -12.51
N GLU A 20 -1.95 6.97 -11.46
CA GLU A 20 -0.59 7.50 -11.32
C GLU A 20 0.47 6.38 -11.39
N LEU A 21 0.27 5.28 -10.67
CA LEU A 21 1.17 4.12 -10.72
C LEU A 21 1.22 3.49 -12.11
N PHE A 22 0.08 3.33 -12.78
CA PHE A 22 0.04 2.77 -14.12
C PHE A 22 0.78 3.66 -15.13
N GLN A 23 0.53 4.98 -15.10
CA GLN A 23 1.21 5.95 -15.96
C GLN A 23 2.72 5.97 -15.70
N TYR A 24 3.16 5.87 -14.44
CA TYR A 24 4.58 5.86 -14.10
C TYR A 24 5.36 4.80 -14.88
N PHE A 25 4.78 3.61 -15.08
CA PHE A 25 5.40 2.54 -15.87
C PHE A 25 5.12 2.61 -17.37
N SER A 26 4.10 3.35 -17.77
CA SER A 26 3.75 3.50 -19.19
C SER A 26 4.52 4.63 -19.88
N ASP A 27 4.76 5.73 -19.17
CA ASP A 27 5.26 6.98 -19.76
C ASP A 27 6.77 7.16 -19.58
N ASN A 28 7.40 6.34 -18.76
CA ASN A 28 8.83 6.38 -18.50
C ASN A 28 9.51 5.11 -19.02
N ASP A 29 10.81 5.17 -19.22
CA ASP A 29 11.65 3.99 -19.52
C ASP A 29 11.71 2.99 -18.34
N HIS A 30 10.75 3.08 -17.42
CA HIS A 30 10.63 2.22 -16.27
C HIS A 30 9.87 0.95 -16.63
N ASN A 31 10.59 -0.16 -16.72
CA ASN A 31 9.99 -1.43 -17.07
C ASN A 31 9.44 -2.16 -15.84
N ALA A 32 8.26 -2.75 -15.97
CA ALA A 32 7.70 -3.71 -15.03
C ALA A 32 7.25 -4.96 -15.78
N THR A 33 7.84 -6.11 -15.42
CA THR A 33 7.44 -7.41 -15.98
C THR A 33 6.62 -8.17 -14.95
N PHE A 34 5.38 -8.49 -15.27
CA PHE A 34 4.52 -9.26 -14.37
C PHE A 34 4.64 -10.74 -14.64
N GLN A 35 4.99 -11.48 -13.59
CA GLN A 35 5.14 -12.93 -13.62
C GLN A 35 4.15 -13.59 -12.67
N ARG A 36 3.61 -14.75 -13.06
CA ARG A 36 2.79 -15.56 -12.14
C ARG A 36 3.67 -16.12 -11.04
N SER A 37 3.25 -15.88 -9.79
CA SER A 37 3.75 -16.60 -8.62
C SER A 37 2.79 -17.67 -8.17
N TYR A 38 3.30 -18.68 -7.46
CA TYR A 38 2.54 -19.72 -6.76
C TYR A 38 2.73 -19.62 -5.24
N GLU A 39 3.58 -18.72 -4.79
CA GLU A 39 3.89 -18.43 -3.40
C GLU A 39 3.25 -17.10 -3.00
N GLU A 40 4.01 -16.10 -2.65
CA GLU A 40 3.55 -14.77 -2.26
C GLU A 40 3.66 -13.76 -3.40
N ASN A 41 2.99 -12.61 -3.26
CA ASN A 41 3.26 -11.46 -4.09
C ASN A 41 4.60 -10.85 -3.66
N SER A 42 5.42 -10.43 -4.61
CA SER A 42 6.74 -9.87 -4.31
C SER A 42 7.36 -9.20 -5.53
N ILE A 43 8.38 -8.40 -5.29
CA ILE A 43 9.28 -7.94 -6.35
C ILE A 43 10.62 -8.66 -6.23
N ASN A 44 11.28 -8.90 -7.36
CA ASN A 44 12.66 -9.39 -7.34
C ASN A 44 13.61 -8.22 -6.99
N GLY A 45 14.47 -8.46 -6.01
CA GLY A 45 15.48 -7.49 -5.56
C GLY A 45 16.77 -7.47 -6.39
N ASP A 46 16.81 -8.16 -7.52
CA ASP A 46 18.02 -8.39 -8.34
C ASP A 46 18.12 -7.44 -9.55
N GLY A 47 17.34 -6.38 -9.59
CA GLY A 47 17.31 -5.44 -10.73
C GLY A 47 16.55 -5.94 -11.95
N THR A 48 15.94 -7.13 -11.92
CA THR A 48 15.24 -7.73 -13.08
C THR A 48 13.88 -7.08 -13.41
N HIS A 49 13.41 -6.11 -12.66
CA HIS A 49 12.13 -5.44 -12.86
C HIS A 49 10.90 -6.36 -12.83
N VAL A 50 11.04 -7.55 -12.24
CA VAL A 50 9.97 -8.53 -12.16
C VAL A 50 9.10 -8.31 -10.93
N ILE A 51 7.80 -8.28 -11.15
CA ILE A 51 6.74 -8.25 -10.14
C ILE A 51 6.03 -9.61 -10.17
N ASN A 52 6.13 -10.35 -9.08
CA ASN A 52 5.53 -11.66 -8.92
C ASN A 52 4.12 -11.52 -8.35
N ILE A 53 3.10 -12.02 -9.05
CA ILE A 53 1.70 -11.92 -8.60
C ILE A 53 1.09 -13.32 -8.49
N ASN A 54 0.61 -13.65 -7.28
CA ASN A 54 -0.20 -14.82 -7.03
C ASN A 54 -1.69 -14.45 -7.06
N THR A 55 -2.36 -14.77 -8.15
CA THR A 55 -3.79 -14.46 -8.32
C THR A 55 -4.74 -15.35 -7.51
N LYS A 56 -4.22 -16.21 -6.63
CA LYS A 56 -5.00 -17.11 -5.77
C LYS A 56 -4.91 -16.72 -4.29
N ILE A 57 -3.90 -15.96 -3.90
CA ILE A 57 -3.76 -15.47 -2.52
C ILE A 57 -4.67 -14.26 -2.34
N GLN A 58 -5.26 -14.18 -1.16
CA GLN A 58 -5.92 -12.99 -0.64
C GLN A 58 -5.33 -12.71 0.73
N ASP A 59 -4.70 -11.54 0.87
CA ASP A 59 -4.07 -11.16 2.12
C ASP A 59 -5.11 -10.70 3.14
N GLU A 60 -5.03 -11.24 4.34
CA GLU A 60 -5.75 -10.70 5.49
C GLU A 60 -4.97 -9.53 6.08
N ILE A 61 -5.61 -8.39 6.17
CA ILE A 61 -4.97 -7.17 6.67
C ILE A 61 -5.79 -6.52 7.79
N PRO A 62 -5.15 -5.91 8.78
CA PRO A 62 -5.83 -5.12 9.81
C PRO A 62 -6.35 -3.81 9.19
N THR A 63 -7.62 -3.49 9.45
CA THR A 63 -8.26 -2.30 8.86
C THR A 63 -8.93 -1.41 9.91
N THR A 64 -9.36 -0.22 9.47
CA THR A 64 -10.06 0.77 10.29
C THR A 64 -11.47 0.35 10.73
N LEU A 65 -11.99 -0.79 10.26
CA LEU A 65 -13.30 -1.32 10.71
C LEU A 65 -13.23 -2.12 12.00
N GLY A 66 -12.07 -2.21 12.62
CA GLY A 66 -11.85 -2.94 13.87
C GLY A 66 -10.68 -3.91 13.78
N ASN A 67 -10.56 -4.78 14.80
CA ASN A 67 -9.48 -5.77 14.86
C ASN A 67 -9.65 -6.93 13.87
N ASP A 68 -10.75 -6.95 13.13
CA ASP A 68 -11.00 -7.99 12.13
C ASP A 68 -10.13 -7.75 10.91
N SER A 69 -9.37 -8.75 10.56
CA SER A 69 -8.66 -8.78 9.28
C SER A 69 -9.69 -8.84 8.15
N LYS A 70 -9.45 -8.03 7.12
CA LYS A 70 -10.27 -8.02 5.90
C LYS A 70 -9.41 -8.41 4.71
N TRP A 71 -10.01 -9.17 3.81
CA TRP A 71 -9.35 -9.55 2.58
C TRP A 71 -8.97 -8.33 1.73
N SER A 72 -7.74 -8.32 1.24
CA SER A 72 -7.29 -7.31 0.28
C SER A 72 -7.75 -7.74 -1.13
N PRO A 73 -8.43 -6.87 -1.89
CA PRO A 73 -8.69 -7.14 -3.30
C PRO A 73 -7.37 -7.32 -4.08
N LEU A 74 -7.35 -8.20 -5.08
CA LEU A 74 -6.15 -8.48 -5.87
C LEU A 74 -5.54 -7.22 -6.49
N TRP A 75 -6.37 -6.31 -6.98
CA TRP A 75 -5.89 -5.07 -7.59
C TRP A 75 -5.15 -4.13 -6.59
N ILE A 76 -5.51 -4.18 -5.31
CA ILE A 76 -4.76 -3.48 -4.25
C ILE A 76 -3.38 -4.13 -4.08
N SER A 77 -3.30 -5.47 -4.06
CA SER A 77 -2.01 -6.18 -3.95
C SER A 77 -1.13 -5.90 -5.17
N VAL A 78 -1.71 -5.85 -6.38
CA VAL A 78 -0.99 -5.45 -7.59
C VAL A 78 -0.41 -4.04 -7.46
N GLY A 79 -1.21 -3.08 -7.01
CA GLY A 79 -0.77 -1.70 -6.80
C GLY A 79 0.29 -1.58 -5.71
N HIS A 80 0.21 -2.40 -4.65
CA HIS A 80 1.23 -2.47 -3.59
C HIS A 80 2.60 -2.90 -4.17
N GLU A 81 2.64 -3.96 -4.97
CA GLU A 81 3.89 -4.43 -5.59
C GLU A 81 4.43 -3.43 -6.65
N MET A 82 3.54 -2.77 -7.39
CA MET A 82 3.95 -1.68 -8.28
C MET A 82 4.55 -0.51 -7.50
N ALA A 83 3.98 -0.16 -6.36
CA ALA A 83 4.51 0.90 -5.51
C ALA A 83 5.92 0.56 -4.96
N HIS A 84 6.18 -0.69 -4.58
CA HIS A 84 7.54 -1.15 -4.27
C HIS A 84 8.48 -0.87 -5.43
N ARG A 85 8.08 -1.26 -6.63
CA ARG A 85 8.95 -1.09 -7.81
C ARG A 85 9.22 0.38 -8.11
N MET A 86 8.20 1.24 -8.02
CA MET A 86 8.35 2.68 -8.12
C MET A 86 9.33 3.22 -7.08
N ASP A 87 9.20 2.82 -5.81
CA ASP A 87 10.08 3.28 -4.73
C ASP A 87 11.55 2.88 -4.98
N TYR A 88 11.79 1.68 -5.51
CA TYR A 88 13.14 1.23 -5.88
C TYR A 88 13.75 2.04 -7.04
N TYR A 89 12.96 2.42 -8.03
CA TYR A 89 13.42 3.28 -9.12
C TYR A 89 13.80 4.68 -8.61
N GLU A 90 12.95 5.27 -7.76
CA GLU A 90 13.13 6.64 -7.28
C GLU A 90 14.25 6.77 -6.23
N ASN A 91 14.41 5.78 -5.36
CA ASN A 91 15.24 5.90 -4.17
C ASN A 91 16.40 4.90 -4.09
N GLY A 92 16.39 3.87 -4.91
CA GLY A 92 17.42 2.82 -4.96
C GLY A 92 17.39 1.83 -3.80
N ASP A 93 18.06 0.71 -4.00
CA ASP A 93 18.02 -0.46 -3.11
C ASP A 93 18.44 -0.18 -1.67
N VAL A 94 19.51 0.59 -1.49
CA VAL A 94 20.06 0.88 -0.15
C VAL A 94 19.05 1.62 0.71
N TYR A 95 18.32 2.56 0.13
CA TYR A 95 17.34 3.35 0.86
C TYR A 95 16.06 2.55 1.13
N CYS A 96 15.56 1.84 0.13
CA CYS A 96 14.35 1.04 0.23
C CYS A 96 14.48 -0.12 1.21
N ASN A 97 15.65 -0.73 1.30
CA ASN A 97 15.93 -1.86 2.20
C ASN A 97 16.31 -1.46 3.63
N ARG A 98 16.37 -0.18 3.99
CA ARG A 98 16.59 0.24 5.39
C ARG A 98 15.49 -0.32 6.30
N ARG A 99 15.91 -0.90 7.43
CA ARG A 99 15.02 -1.50 8.42
C ARG A 99 14.87 -0.61 9.63
N ASN A 100 13.95 0.35 9.55
CA ASN A 100 13.76 1.36 10.59
C ASN A 100 12.47 1.16 11.41
N PHE A 101 11.56 0.32 10.94
CA PHE A 101 10.20 0.19 11.50
C PHE A 101 10.05 -1.16 12.22
N GLY A 102 10.73 -1.32 13.35
CA GLY A 102 10.70 -2.59 14.09
C GLY A 102 11.30 -3.77 13.30
N GLY A 103 12.27 -3.50 12.42
CA GLY A 103 12.90 -4.50 11.58
C GLY A 103 12.29 -4.64 10.18
N GLU A 104 11.17 -3.99 9.90
CA GLU A 104 10.57 -3.99 8.55
C GLU A 104 11.31 -3.03 7.61
N LYS A 105 11.26 -3.32 6.32
CA LYS A 105 11.85 -2.48 5.30
C LYS A 105 11.03 -1.19 5.13
N ARG A 106 11.72 -0.07 4.86
CA ARG A 106 11.08 1.20 4.56
C ARG A 106 10.11 1.11 3.39
N THR A 107 10.48 0.41 2.33
CA THR A 107 9.65 0.26 1.14
C THR A 107 8.31 -0.41 1.42
N GLU A 108 8.22 -1.31 2.43
CA GLU A 108 6.95 -1.92 2.85
C GLU A 108 5.97 -0.87 3.39
N ILE A 109 6.50 0.08 4.14
CA ILE A 109 5.70 1.18 4.69
C ILE A 109 5.26 2.12 3.58
N PHE A 110 6.15 2.43 2.63
CA PHE A 110 5.81 3.24 1.45
C PHE A 110 4.70 2.58 0.62
N ALA A 111 4.89 1.33 0.23
CA ALA A 111 3.92 0.59 -0.57
C ALA A 111 2.54 0.49 0.13
N THR A 112 2.54 0.32 1.46
CA THR A 112 1.29 0.29 2.23
C THR A 112 0.61 1.66 2.32
N HIS A 113 1.36 2.76 2.29
CA HIS A 113 0.77 4.09 2.15
C HIS A 113 0.13 4.31 0.79
N MET A 114 0.76 3.86 -0.29
CA MET A 114 0.17 3.90 -1.64
C MET A 114 -1.09 3.02 -1.72
N GLU A 115 -1.05 1.84 -1.11
CA GLU A 115 -2.22 0.98 -0.90
C GLU A 115 -3.36 1.76 -0.22
N ASN A 116 -3.07 2.46 0.88
CA ASN A 116 -4.07 3.23 1.62
C ASN A 116 -4.66 4.41 0.82
N ARG A 117 -3.89 5.04 -0.06
CA ARG A 117 -4.42 6.04 -0.99
C ARG A 117 -5.47 5.42 -1.91
N MET A 118 -5.12 4.34 -2.58
CA MET A 118 -6.06 3.61 -3.46
C MET A 118 -7.30 3.14 -2.70
N ARG A 119 -7.13 2.64 -1.46
CA ARG A 119 -8.27 2.23 -0.60
C ARG A 119 -9.17 3.39 -0.27
N ALA A 120 -8.61 4.55 0.11
CA ALA A 120 -9.38 5.76 0.42
C ALA A 120 -10.20 6.24 -0.77
N GLU A 121 -9.59 6.27 -1.95
CA GLU A 121 -10.21 6.70 -3.21
C GLU A 121 -11.34 5.75 -3.62
N ALA A 122 -11.17 4.45 -3.39
CA ALA A 122 -12.19 3.43 -3.66
C ALA A 122 -13.25 3.28 -2.55
N GLY A 123 -13.15 4.06 -1.44
CA GLY A 123 -14.06 3.92 -0.30
C GLY A 123 -13.87 2.64 0.51
N LEU A 124 -12.72 1.98 0.38
CA LEU A 124 -12.39 0.77 1.13
C LEU A 124 -11.83 1.12 2.53
N PRO A 125 -11.98 0.21 3.52
CA PRO A 125 -11.36 0.37 4.83
C PRO A 125 -9.83 0.48 4.71
N LEU A 126 -9.24 1.46 5.42
CA LEU A 126 -7.80 1.69 5.41
C LEU A 126 -7.08 0.62 6.22
N ARG A 127 -5.88 0.26 5.78
CA ARG A 127 -4.97 -0.62 6.51
C ARG A 127 -4.32 0.16 7.65
N THR A 128 -4.37 -0.38 8.86
CA THR A 128 -3.89 0.30 10.09
C THR A 128 -2.44 -0.02 10.43
N PHE A 129 -1.97 -1.21 10.06
CA PHE A 129 -0.60 -1.69 10.25
C PHE A 129 -0.10 -2.38 8.99
N TYR A 130 1.17 -2.31 8.72
CA TYR A 130 1.79 -3.24 7.76
C TYR A 130 1.77 -4.66 8.34
N ASN A 131 2.26 -4.82 9.58
CA ASN A 131 2.24 -6.08 10.30
C ASN A 131 1.54 -5.87 11.65
N LYS A 132 0.36 -6.48 11.85
CA LYS A 132 -0.46 -6.33 13.07
C LYS A 132 0.26 -6.76 14.36
N ASN A 133 1.24 -7.64 14.26
CA ASN A 133 2.03 -8.13 15.38
C ASN A 133 3.25 -7.25 15.70
N ASN A 134 3.50 -6.21 14.89
CA ASN A 134 4.60 -5.29 15.06
C ASN A 134 4.10 -3.84 15.21
N PRO A 135 3.97 -3.32 16.45
CA PRO A 135 3.45 -1.96 16.70
C PRO A 135 4.25 -0.85 15.98
N ALA A 136 5.54 -1.08 15.70
CA ALA A 136 6.36 -0.11 15.00
C ALA A 136 5.94 0.07 13.52
N THR A 137 5.10 -0.81 12.99
CA THR A 137 4.55 -0.73 11.63
C THR A 137 3.18 -0.06 11.57
N GLN A 138 2.77 0.61 12.64
CA GLN A 138 1.52 1.35 12.68
C GLN A 138 1.52 2.49 11.67
N LEU A 139 0.51 2.52 10.79
CA LEU A 139 0.36 3.51 9.73
C LEU A 139 -0.54 4.68 10.14
N LEU A 140 -1.58 4.38 10.92
CA LEU A 140 -2.61 5.33 11.30
C LEU A 140 -2.76 5.39 12.83
N GLN A 141 -2.88 6.61 13.35
CA GLN A 141 -3.37 6.84 14.70
C GLN A 141 -4.89 6.96 14.69
N HIS A 142 -5.51 6.42 15.72
CA HIS A 142 -6.93 6.46 15.93
C HIS A 142 -7.25 7.45 17.05
N PHE A 143 -8.19 8.35 16.78
CA PHE A 143 -8.71 9.31 17.75
C PHE A 143 -10.23 9.20 17.80
N GLU A 144 -10.78 9.06 18.98
CA GLU A 144 -12.22 9.17 19.22
C GLU A 144 -12.54 10.52 19.88
N PHE A 145 -13.60 11.13 19.44
CA PHE A 145 -14.15 12.34 20.06
C PHE A 145 -15.66 12.36 19.91
N ASN A 146 -16.34 12.97 20.86
CA ASN A 146 -17.79 13.06 20.89
C ASN A 146 -18.26 14.44 20.43
N ILE A 147 -19.28 14.46 19.58
CA ILE A 147 -20.07 15.64 19.26
C ILE A 147 -21.50 15.32 19.65
N GLY A 148 -21.96 15.91 20.75
CA GLY A 148 -23.23 15.51 21.37
C GLY A 148 -23.15 14.04 21.84
N ASN A 149 -24.12 13.23 21.43
CA ASN A 149 -24.18 11.80 21.76
C ASN A 149 -23.57 10.87 20.71
N VAL A 150 -22.88 11.45 19.71
CA VAL A 150 -22.30 10.68 18.60
C VAL A 150 -20.80 10.61 18.75
N THR A 151 -20.26 9.40 18.80
CA THR A 151 -18.82 9.14 18.78
C THR A 151 -18.31 9.19 17.35
N HIS A 152 -17.36 10.07 17.11
CA HIS A 152 -16.66 10.20 15.84
C HIS A 152 -15.28 9.59 15.94
N ARG A 153 -14.83 8.94 14.87
CA ARG A 153 -13.49 8.39 14.74
C ARG A 153 -12.70 9.14 13.70
N ARG A 154 -11.48 9.48 14.02
CA ARG A 154 -10.51 10.04 13.09
C ARG A 154 -9.26 9.18 13.03
N PHE A 155 -8.80 8.94 11.80
CA PHE A 155 -7.53 8.30 11.54
C PHE A 155 -6.57 9.33 10.95
N LEU A 156 -5.37 9.42 11.53
CA LEU A 156 -4.30 10.30 11.06
C LEU A 156 -3.06 9.47 10.79
N PRO A 157 -2.21 9.89 9.84
CA PRO A 157 -0.92 9.27 9.64
C PRO A 157 -0.13 9.25 10.95
N TYR A 158 0.51 8.15 11.26
CA TYR A 158 1.33 8.04 12.45
C TYR A 158 2.53 9.00 12.37
N SER A 159 2.75 9.81 13.40
CA SER A 159 3.71 10.93 13.37
C SER A 159 5.17 10.54 13.08
N LEU A 160 5.54 9.29 13.33
CA LEU A 160 6.88 8.77 13.00
C LEU A 160 7.16 8.78 11.49
N PHE A 161 6.15 8.51 10.67
CA PHE A 161 6.27 8.51 9.21
C PHE A 161 6.45 9.93 8.67
N MET A 162 5.91 10.92 9.33
CA MET A 162 6.04 12.33 8.95
C MET A 162 7.45 12.87 9.23
N LYS A 163 8.18 12.33 10.22
CA LYS A 163 9.53 12.78 10.56
C LYS A 163 10.57 12.37 9.52
N GLU A 164 10.38 11.25 8.87
CA GLU A 164 11.35 10.76 7.89
C GLU A 164 11.12 11.29 6.46
N LYS A 165 10.16 12.21 6.26
CA LYS A 165 9.78 12.72 4.93
C LYS A 165 9.54 11.62 3.89
N VAL A 166 9.08 10.47 4.35
CA VAL A 166 8.71 9.36 3.49
C VAL A 166 7.41 9.72 2.79
N TYR A 167 7.48 10.60 1.82
CA TYR A 167 6.39 11.16 1.05
C TYR A 167 5.31 11.83 1.91
N PRO A 168 5.12 13.13 1.79
CA PRO A 168 4.02 13.83 2.45
C PRO A 168 2.72 13.33 1.83
N MET A 169 2.14 12.30 2.44
CA MET A 169 0.81 11.85 2.05
C MET A 169 -0.17 12.96 2.35
N PRO A 170 -0.90 13.48 1.38
CA PRO A 170 -1.86 14.54 1.62
C PRO A 170 -2.85 14.11 2.70
N TYR A 171 -2.99 14.92 3.73
CA TYR A 171 -3.85 14.66 4.89
C TYR A 171 -5.28 14.23 4.53
N HIS A 172 -5.81 14.68 3.39
CA HIS A 172 -7.16 14.36 2.95
C HIS A 172 -7.39 12.87 2.60
N TYR A 173 -6.35 12.12 2.23
CA TYR A 173 -6.48 10.69 1.95
C TYR A 173 -6.83 9.87 3.20
N TYR A 174 -6.56 10.40 4.39
CA TYR A 174 -6.85 9.73 5.65
C TYR A 174 -8.14 10.23 6.33
N LYS A 175 -8.90 11.10 5.66
CA LYS A 175 -10.12 11.70 6.25
C LYS A 175 -11.36 10.85 6.16
N ARG A 176 -11.37 9.79 5.36
CA ARG A 176 -12.55 8.95 5.22
C ARG A 176 -12.59 7.90 6.32
N PRO A 177 -13.80 7.66 6.90
CA PRO A 177 -14.01 6.72 7.99
C PRO A 177 -13.71 5.29 7.63
#